data_5d2953c0b06e762355596b5f96229b89
#
_entry.id   5d2953c0b06e762355596b5f96229b89
#
_cell.length_a   1.000
_cell.length_b   1.000
_cell.length_c   1.000
_cell.angle_alpha   90.00
_cell.angle_beta   90.00
_cell.angle_gamma   90.00
#
_symmetry.space_group_name_H-M   'P 1'
#
loop_
_entity.id
_entity.type
_entity.pdbx_description
1 polymer ?
#
loop_
_entity_poly.entity_id
_entity_poly.type
_entity_poly.pdbx_seq_one_letter_code
_entity_poly.pdbx_strand_id
1 'polypeptide(L)'
;MTNFPIEISQGIRKAAKLMRKARRIVALTGAGNSTSSGIPDFRSADSGLWTRFSPMEVASLSTFRYHPEKFFEWLRPLASQMLNAQPNPSHIALAQLENSGYVKTIITQNIDGLHQRAGSQQVLEVHGTLNSLTCAGCYKQYRSADFIGPYIEQGKIPLCPECNKFLKPDVILFEEQLPVRTWLRAKDAVNTCDLLLVAGSSLIVMPVAGLPIRALENGAQVIVINKTPTYIDERSAVVICGNVAEIIPAIAAEVLDA
;
A
#
# COMPACT_ATOMS: atom_id res chain seq x y z
N MET A 1 -9.99 24.10 -9.82
CA MET A 1 -9.69 24.02 -8.39
C MET A 1 -10.84 23.28 -7.72
N THR A 2 -10.57 22.15 -7.09
CA THR A 2 -11.58 21.38 -6.35
C THR A 2 -12.04 22.20 -5.16
N ASN A 3 -13.34 22.46 -5.06
CA ASN A 3 -13.89 23.30 -3.99
C ASN A 3 -14.13 22.40 -2.77
N PHE A 4 -13.16 22.29 -1.87
CA PHE A 4 -13.29 21.52 -0.65
C PHE A 4 -14.10 22.26 0.44
N PRO A 5 -14.82 21.54 1.31
CA PRO A 5 -15.36 22.11 2.53
C PRO A 5 -14.30 22.86 3.35
N ILE A 6 -14.72 23.86 4.12
CA ILE A 6 -13.80 24.75 4.88
C ILE A 6 -12.84 23.94 5.78
N GLU A 7 -13.36 22.94 6.48
CA GLU A 7 -12.59 22.09 7.40
C GLU A 7 -11.48 21.30 6.65
N ILE A 8 -11.81 20.71 5.50
CA ILE A 8 -10.84 19.99 4.66
C ILE A 8 -9.80 20.97 4.12
N SER A 9 -10.21 22.14 3.64
CA SER A 9 -9.28 23.17 3.15
C SER A 9 -8.32 23.67 4.24
N GLN A 10 -8.78 23.81 5.49
CA GLN A 10 -7.94 24.13 6.63
C GLN A 10 -6.96 23.00 6.95
N GLY A 11 -7.43 21.75 6.92
CA GLY A 11 -6.59 20.56 7.09
C GLY A 11 -5.48 20.48 6.04
N ILE A 12 -5.81 20.70 4.76
CA ILE A 12 -4.85 20.72 3.64
C ILE A 12 -3.75 21.75 3.89
N ARG A 13 -4.12 23.01 4.19
CA ARG A 13 -3.14 24.07 4.49
C ARG A 13 -2.26 23.76 5.70
N LYS A 14 -2.85 23.18 6.78
CA LYS A 14 -2.11 22.77 7.96
C LYS A 14 -1.13 21.64 7.64
N ALA A 15 -1.57 20.63 6.88
CA ALA A 15 -0.73 19.53 6.43
C ALA A 15 0.44 20.02 5.56
N ALA A 16 0.16 20.84 4.55
CA ALA A 16 1.19 21.44 3.69
C ALA A 16 2.22 22.25 4.49
N LYS A 17 1.77 23.05 5.46
CA LYS A 17 2.67 23.80 6.35
C LYS A 17 3.60 22.89 7.16
N LEU A 18 3.11 21.76 7.67
CA LEU A 18 3.92 20.77 8.38
C LEU A 18 4.91 20.10 7.44
N MET A 19 4.45 19.69 6.24
CA MET A 19 5.31 19.04 5.24
C MET A 19 6.45 19.94 4.77
N ARG A 20 6.21 21.24 4.55
CA ARG A 20 7.28 22.19 4.21
C ARG A 20 8.33 22.38 5.30
N LYS A 21 7.98 22.19 6.56
CA LYS A 21 8.90 22.31 7.71
C LYS A 21 9.67 21.03 7.99
N ALA A 22 9.10 19.91 7.61
CA ALA A 22 9.70 18.61 7.86
C ALA A 22 10.94 18.40 7.00
N ARG A 23 11.94 17.73 7.56
CA ARG A 23 13.21 17.38 6.88
C ARG A 23 13.17 15.97 6.30
N ARG A 24 12.38 15.08 6.91
CA ARG A 24 12.34 13.68 6.57
C ARG A 24 10.93 13.12 6.67
N ILE A 25 10.18 13.25 5.59
CA ILE A 25 8.81 12.75 5.51
C ILE A 25 8.83 11.30 5.04
N VAL A 26 8.10 10.45 5.75
CA VAL A 26 7.78 9.09 5.32
C VAL A 26 6.27 9.00 5.05
N ALA A 27 5.88 8.42 3.92
CA ALA A 27 4.48 8.12 3.64
C ALA A 27 4.19 6.64 3.93
N LEU A 28 3.10 6.36 4.64
CA LEU A 28 2.56 5.02 4.88
C LEU A 28 1.22 4.89 4.17
N THR A 29 1.14 4.03 3.15
CA THR A 29 -0.06 3.86 2.35
C THR A 29 -0.69 2.48 2.53
N GLY A 30 -2.02 2.41 2.40
CA GLY A 30 -2.79 1.17 2.42
C GLY A 30 -3.76 1.09 1.25
N ALA A 31 -4.65 0.09 1.26
CA ALA A 31 -5.55 -0.24 0.15
C ALA A 31 -6.47 0.93 -0.26
N GLY A 32 -6.87 1.79 0.68
CA GLY A 32 -7.63 3.00 0.39
C GLY A 32 -6.92 3.98 -0.56
N ASN A 33 -5.58 3.89 -0.68
CA ASN A 33 -4.83 4.69 -1.65
C ASN A 33 -5.07 4.23 -3.10
N SER A 34 -5.44 2.98 -3.32
CA SER A 34 -5.63 2.39 -4.65
C SER A 34 -7.11 2.21 -5.06
N THR A 35 -8.07 2.58 -4.18
CA THR A 35 -9.50 2.44 -4.50
C THR A 35 -9.92 3.30 -5.71
N SER A 36 -9.36 4.50 -5.85
CA SER A 36 -9.59 5.38 -7.00
C SER A 36 -8.90 4.90 -8.29
N SER A 37 -8.09 3.84 -8.21
CA SER A 37 -7.53 3.11 -9.35
C SER A 37 -8.37 1.90 -9.77
N GLY A 38 -9.52 1.68 -9.12
CA GLY A 38 -10.41 0.54 -9.38
C GLY A 38 -10.04 -0.73 -8.62
N ILE A 39 -9.06 -0.70 -7.72
CA ILE A 39 -8.70 -1.84 -6.88
C ILE A 39 -9.54 -1.77 -5.60
N PRO A 40 -10.34 -2.80 -5.27
CA PRO A 40 -11.12 -2.80 -4.05
C PRO A 40 -10.22 -2.83 -2.82
N ASP A 41 -10.61 -2.12 -1.78
CA ASP A 41 -9.97 -2.33 -0.48
C ASP A 41 -10.48 -3.60 0.21
N PHE A 42 -9.88 -3.93 1.34
CA PHE A 42 -10.18 -5.18 2.03
C PHE A 42 -11.32 -5.07 3.04
N ARG A 43 -11.65 -3.87 3.56
CA ARG A 43 -12.46 -3.73 4.79
C ARG A 43 -13.61 -2.74 4.72
N SER A 44 -13.75 -1.98 3.65
CA SER A 44 -14.91 -1.10 3.49
C SER A 44 -16.22 -1.89 3.63
N ALA A 45 -17.18 -1.36 4.38
CA ALA A 45 -18.39 -2.08 4.73
C ALA A 45 -19.19 -2.56 3.49
N ASP A 46 -19.20 -1.76 2.42
CA ASP A 46 -20.03 -2.05 1.24
C ASP A 46 -19.26 -2.79 0.13
N SER A 47 -17.92 -2.66 0.07
CA SER A 47 -17.13 -3.10 -1.08
C SER A 47 -15.88 -3.88 -0.74
N GLY A 48 -15.52 -3.97 0.53
CA GLY A 48 -14.30 -4.62 0.98
C GLY A 48 -14.27 -6.11 0.69
N LEU A 49 -13.12 -6.64 0.29
CA LEU A 49 -12.97 -8.05 -0.09
C LEU A 49 -13.33 -9.00 1.07
N TRP A 50 -13.01 -8.62 2.31
CA TRP A 50 -13.30 -9.44 3.49
C TRP A 50 -14.77 -9.47 3.92
N THR A 51 -15.64 -8.71 3.27
CA THR A 51 -17.09 -8.87 3.44
C THR A 51 -17.63 -10.10 2.70
N ARG A 52 -16.88 -10.57 1.68
CA ARG A 52 -17.28 -11.70 0.81
C ARG A 52 -16.48 -12.96 1.06
N PHE A 53 -15.27 -12.83 1.58
CA PHE A 53 -14.32 -13.94 1.76
C PHE A 53 -13.74 -13.90 3.18
N SER A 54 -13.56 -15.07 3.77
CA SER A 54 -12.74 -15.22 4.97
C SER A 54 -11.26 -15.14 4.57
N PRO A 55 -10.47 -14.18 5.12
CA PRO A 55 -9.07 -14.03 4.78
C PRO A 55 -8.25 -15.31 4.95
N MET A 56 -8.49 -16.02 6.03
CA MET A 56 -7.78 -17.26 6.35
C MET A 56 -8.09 -18.40 5.38
N GLU A 57 -9.29 -18.39 4.78
CA GLU A 57 -9.71 -19.43 3.86
C GLU A 57 -9.19 -19.25 2.44
N VAL A 58 -8.84 -18.03 2.03
CA VAL A 58 -8.44 -17.74 0.63
C VAL A 58 -7.06 -17.15 0.49
N ALA A 59 -6.53 -16.46 1.51
CA ALA A 59 -5.28 -15.69 1.45
C ALA A 59 -4.27 -16.09 2.53
N SER A 60 -4.31 -17.32 3.04
CA SER A 60 -3.34 -17.85 4.01
C SER A 60 -2.29 -18.73 3.35
N LEU A 61 -1.14 -18.87 4.01
CA LEU A 61 -0.09 -19.80 3.60
C LEU A 61 -0.58 -21.25 3.63
N SER A 62 -1.42 -21.59 4.59
CA SER A 62 -2.07 -22.91 4.68
C SER A 62 -2.96 -23.18 3.47
N THR A 63 -3.77 -22.21 3.04
CA THR A 63 -4.59 -22.34 1.84
C THR A 63 -3.71 -22.53 0.61
N PHE A 64 -2.66 -21.73 0.44
CA PHE A 64 -1.74 -21.89 -0.68
C PHE A 64 -1.08 -23.29 -0.71
N ARG A 65 -0.71 -23.83 0.46
CA ARG A 65 -0.02 -25.13 0.56
C ARG A 65 -0.92 -26.33 0.31
N TYR A 66 -2.12 -26.30 0.86
CA TYR A 66 -3.00 -27.48 0.90
C TYR A 66 -4.16 -27.39 -0.11
N HIS A 67 -4.52 -26.19 -0.53
CA HIS A 67 -5.61 -25.91 -1.48
C HIS A 67 -5.20 -24.82 -2.48
N PRO A 68 -4.10 -25.00 -3.24
CA PRO A 68 -3.57 -23.96 -4.13
C PRO A 68 -4.59 -23.51 -5.19
N GLU A 69 -5.45 -24.40 -5.66
CA GLU A 69 -6.50 -24.06 -6.61
C GLU A 69 -7.45 -23.01 -6.04
N LYS A 70 -7.88 -23.16 -4.79
CA LYS A 70 -8.75 -22.19 -4.09
C LYS A 70 -8.07 -20.82 -3.96
N PHE A 71 -6.77 -20.82 -3.62
CA PHE A 71 -5.98 -19.59 -3.55
C PHE A 71 -5.91 -18.88 -4.91
N PHE A 72 -5.56 -19.61 -5.98
CA PHE A 72 -5.42 -19.04 -7.32
C PHE A 72 -6.77 -18.62 -7.93
N GLU A 73 -7.83 -19.35 -7.68
CA GLU A 73 -9.19 -18.98 -8.10
C GLU A 73 -9.62 -17.63 -7.47
N TRP A 74 -9.37 -17.46 -6.18
CA TRP A 74 -9.64 -16.21 -5.47
C TRP A 74 -8.75 -15.07 -5.97
N LEU A 75 -7.45 -15.32 -6.18
CA LEU A 75 -6.48 -14.28 -6.57
C LEU A 75 -6.70 -13.79 -8.00
N ARG A 76 -7.18 -14.63 -8.90
CA ARG A 76 -7.26 -14.35 -10.34
C ARG A 76 -8.01 -13.07 -10.70
N PRO A 77 -9.24 -12.81 -10.24
CA PRO A 77 -9.94 -11.55 -10.53
C PRO A 77 -9.22 -10.34 -9.94
N LEU A 78 -8.64 -10.45 -8.75
CA LEU A 78 -7.89 -9.38 -8.11
C LEU A 78 -6.59 -9.06 -8.88
N ALA A 79 -5.85 -10.08 -9.30
CA ALA A 79 -4.64 -9.90 -10.11
C ALA A 79 -4.97 -9.24 -11.46
N SER A 80 -6.08 -9.61 -12.10
CA SER A 80 -6.56 -8.97 -13.33
C SER A 80 -6.89 -7.49 -13.13
N GLN A 81 -7.56 -7.14 -12.04
CA GLN A 81 -7.84 -5.74 -11.70
C GLN A 81 -6.55 -4.95 -11.46
N MET A 82 -5.60 -5.49 -10.70
CA MET A 82 -4.32 -4.83 -10.41
C MET A 82 -3.47 -4.64 -11.66
N LEU A 83 -3.46 -5.61 -12.57
CA LEU A 83 -2.72 -5.50 -13.84
C LEU A 83 -3.24 -4.36 -14.71
N ASN A 84 -4.57 -4.19 -14.77
CA ASN A 84 -5.22 -3.17 -15.60
C ASN A 84 -5.31 -1.79 -14.93
N ALA A 85 -5.15 -1.72 -13.60
CA ALA A 85 -5.23 -0.47 -12.86
C ALA A 85 -4.13 0.50 -13.27
N GLN A 86 -4.44 1.79 -13.23
CA GLN A 86 -3.48 2.87 -13.47
C GLN A 86 -3.24 3.67 -12.18
N PRO A 87 -2.04 4.25 -12.01
CA PRO A 87 -1.80 5.16 -10.91
C PRO A 87 -2.85 6.29 -10.90
N ASN A 88 -3.44 6.54 -9.75
CA ASN A 88 -4.37 7.64 -9.55
C ASN A 88 -3.63 8.92 -9.10
N PRO A 89 -4.32 10.08 -9.00
CA PRO A 89 -3.68 11.35 -8.63
C PRO A 89 -2.91 11.31 -7.31
N SER A 90 -3.30 10.47 -6.32
CA SER A 90 -2.54 10.33 -5.06
C SER A 90 -1.15 9.72 -5.31
N HIS A 91 -1.06 8.66 -6.13
CA HIS A 91 0.22 8.04 -6.47
C HIS A 91 1.14 9.03 -7.19
N ILE A 92 0.59 9.78 -8.15
CA ILE A 92 1.33 10.79 -8.92
C ILE A 92 1.85 11.90 -8.01
N ALA A 93 0.99 12.43 -7.13
CA ALA A 93 1.36 13.48 -6.20
C ALA A 93 2.42 13.04 -5.19
N LEU A 94 2.35 11.79 -4.67
CA LEU A 94 3.38 11.24 -3.81
C LEU A 94 4.73 11.10 -4.54
N ALA A 95 4.72 10.68 -5.82
CA ALA A 95 5.92 10.62 -6.63
C ALA A 95 6.52 12.02 -6.90
N GLN A 96 5.68 13.03 -7.13
CA GLN A 96 6.12 14.42 -7.28
C GLN A 96 6.76 14.95 -5.99
N LEU A 97 6.16 14.70 -4.83
CA LEU A 97 6.71 15.07 -3.53
C LEU A 97 8.03 14.34 -3.23
N GLU A 98 8.17 13.10 -3.66
CA GLU A 98 9.43 12.35 -3.56
C GLU A 98 10.51 12.96 -4.46
N ASN A 99 10.20 13.19 -5.74
CA ASN A 99 11.14 13.77 -6.70
C ASN A 99 11.59 15.19 -6.31
N SER A 100 10.72 15.95 -5.66
CA SER A 100 11.04 17.27 -5.10
C SER A 100 11.74 17.21 -3.74
N GLY A 101 12.02 16.02 -3.24
CA GLY A 101 12.80 15.79 -2.04
C GLY A 101 12.05 15.96 -0.71
N TYR A 102 10.76 16.18 -0.72
CA TYR A 102 9.95 16.22 0.52
C TYR A 102 9.75 14.81 1.10
N VAL A 103 9.14 13.89 0.33
CA VAL A 103 8.97 12.49 0.76
C VAL A 103 10.25 11.73 0.50
N LYS A 104 10.79 11.06 1.53
CA LYS A 104 12.04 10.29 1.43
C LYS A 104 11.83 8.82 1.20
N THR A 105 10.68 8.30 1.63
CA THR A 105 10.36 6.87 1.53
C THR A 105 8.85 6.71 1.56
N ILE A 106 8.35 5.83 0.71
CA ILE A 106 6.96 5.36 0.73
C ILE A 106 6.98 3.93 1.27
N ILE A 107 6.30 3.70 2.39
CA ILE A 107 6.02 2.37 2.93
C ILE A 107 4.61 2.02 2.47
N THR A 108 4.45 0.95 1.71
CA THR A 108 3.12 0.55 1.24
C THR A 108 2.75 -0.85 1.69
N GLN A 109 1.50 -0.99 2.12
CA GLN A 109 0.86 -2.27 2.37
C GLN A 109 0.31 -2.90 1.08
N ASN A 110 0.26 -2.12 -0.01
CA ASN A 110 -0.27 -2.55 -1.29
C ASN A 110 0.75 -3.37 -2.07
N ILE A 111 0.24 -4.29 -2.89
CA ILE A 111 1.01 -5.23 -3.70
C ILE A 111 0.87 -4.96 -5.21
N ASP A 112 0.25 -3.83 -5.56
CA ASP A 112 -0.22 -3.48 -6.91
C ASP A 112 0.84 -2.82 -7.81
N GLY A 113 1.97 -2.38 -7.23
CA GLY A 113 3.05 -1.71 -7.94
C GLY A 113 2.72 -0.31 -8.46
N LEU A 114 1.59 0.30 -8.04
CA LEU A 114 1.14 1.58 -8.57
C LEU A 114 2.04 2.76 -8.17
N HIS A 115 2.69 2.72 -7.02
CA HIS A 115 3.66 3.75 -6.63
C HIS A 115 4.85 3.78 -7.59
N GLN A 116 5.44 2.62 -7.90
CA GLN A 116 6.55 2.51 -8.85
C GLN A 116 6.12 2.94 -10.25
N ARG A 117 4.91 2.55 -10.68
CA ARG A 117 4.34 2.95 -11.97
C ARG A 117 4.02 4.44 -12.06
N ALA A 118 3.79 5.11 -10.93
CA ALA A 118 3.64 6.56 -10.83
C ALA A 118 4.99 7.31 -10.86
N GLY A 119 6.13 6.59 -10.77
CA GLY A 119 7.47 7.17 -10.80
C GLY A 119 8.17 7.24 -9.44
N SER A 120 7.58 6.72 -8.37
CA SER A 120 8.24 6.64 -7.06
C SER A 120 9.40 5.63 -7.08
N GLN A 121 10.54 6.02 -6.48
CA GLN A 121 11.77 5.25 -6.48
C GLN A 121 12.04 4.55 -5.13
N GLN A 122 11.72 5.18 -4.02
CA GLN A 122 11.98 4.68 -2.67
C GLN A 122 10.74 4.06 -2.05
N VAL A 123 10.27 2.96 -2.65
CA VAL A 123 9.06 2.24 -2.22
C VAL A 123 9.43 0.97 -1.45
N LEU A 124 8.88 0.81 -0.26
CA LEU A 124 9.02 -0.37 0.60
C LEU A 124 7.68 -1.13 0.64
N GLU A 125 7.57 -2.19 -0.14
CA GLU A 125 6.39 -3.06 -0.22
C GLU A 125 6.43 -4.06 0.95
N VAL A 126 5.86 -3.67 2.10
CA VAL A 126 5.95 -4.47 3.34
C VAL A 126 5.10 -5.74 3.32
N HIS A 127 4.10 -5.84 2.45
CA HIS A 127 3.32 -7.06 2.22
C HIS A 127 3.72 -7.78 0.92
N GLY A 128 4.93 -7.52 0.42
CA GLY A 128 5.42 -8.14 -0.81
C GLY A 128 4.84 -7.53 -2.09
N THR A 129 4.93 -8.27 -3.17
CA THR A 129 4.59 -7.77 -4.51
C THR A 129 4.00 -8.85 -5.41
N LEU A 130 3.15 -8.45 -6.36
CA LEU A 130 2.68 -9.32 -7.46
C LEU A 130 3.66 -9.35 -8.65
N ASN A 131 4.74 -8.56 -8.64
CA ASN A 131 5.66 -8.45 -9.77
C ASN A 131 6.60 -9.64 -9.92
N SER A 132 6.71 -10.49 -8.90
CA SER A 132 7.54 -11.69 -8.91
C SER A 132 6.84 -12.89 -8.29
N LEU A 133 7.33 -14.08 -8.65
CA LEU A 133 6.84 -15.38 -8.20
C LEU A 133 8.05 -16.19 -7.73
N THR A 134 7.90 -16.91 -6.63
CA THR A 134 8.91 -17.83 -6.12
C THR A 134 8.40 -19.27 -6.16
N CYS A 135 9.20 -20.18 -6.68
CA CYS A 135 8.86 -21.59 -6.72
C CYS A 135 8.78 -22.18 -5.30
N ALA A 136 7.67 -22.84 -4.99
CA ALA A 136 7.47 -23.49 -3.69
C ALA A 136 8.38 -24.73 -3.48
N GLY A 137 9.01 -25.26 -4.54
CA GLY A 137 9.88 -26.43 -4.48
C GLY A 137 11.36 -26.11 -4.54
N CYS A 138 11.83 -25.44 -5.61
CA CYS A 138 13.25 -25.15 -5.81
C CYS A 138 13.67 -23.72 -5.43
N TYR A 139 12.74 -22.89 -4.96
CA TYR A 139 12.95 -21.50 -4.51
C TYR A 139 13.47 -20.53 -5.58
N LYS A 140 13.50 -20.96 -6.85
CA LYS A 140 13.87 -20.06 -7.94
C LYS A 140 12.80 -19.01 -8.15
N GLN A 141 13.25 -17.77 -8.36
CA GLN A 141 12.38 -16.60 -8.55
C GLN A 141 12.20 -16.32 -10.04
N TYR A 142 11.00 -15.86 -10.40
CA TYR A 142 10.59 -15.53 -11.77
C TYR A 142 9.85 -14.20 -11.78
N ARG A 143 9.83 -13.54 -12.93
CA ARG A 143 9.00 -12.37 -13.15
C ARG A 143 7.55 -12.79 -13.37
N SER A 144 6.58 -12.14 -12.73
CA SER A 144 5.16 -12.44 -12.93
C SER A 144 4.71 -12.22 -14.36
N ALA A 145 5.29 -11.24 -15.07
CA ALA A 145 4.96 -10.92 -16.45
C ALA A 145 5.02 -12.12 -17.39
N ASP A 146 5.89 -13.10 -17.10
CA ASP A 146 6.09 -14.29 -17.93
C ASP A 146 4.97 -15.33 -17.76
N PHE A 147 4.13 -15.21 -16.72
CA PHE A 147 3.10 -16.20 -16.35
C PHE A 147 1.69 -15.61 -16.24
N ILE A 148 1.57 -14.29 -16.08
CA ILE A 148 0.32 -13.63 -15.71
C ILE A 148 -0.75 -13.70 -16.80
N GLY A 149 -0.38 -13.61 -18.08
CA GLY A 149 -1.31 -13.65 -19.20
C GLY A 149 -2.12 -14.96 -19.23
N PRO A 150 -1.49 -16.14 -19.35
CA PRO A 150 -2.19 -17.44 -19.34
C PRO A 150 -2.98 -17.68 -18.04
N TYR A 151 -2.51 -17.16 -16.91
CA TYR A 151 -3.23 -17.27 -15.64
C TYR A 151 -4.53 -16.45 -15.66
N ILE A 152 -4.48 -15.20 -16.09
CA ILE A 152 -5.68 -14.35 -16.12
C ILE A 152 -6.66 -14.80 -17.20
N GLU A 153 -6.19 -15.07 -18.40
CA GLU A 153 -7.06 -15.36 -19.54
C GLU A 153 -7.67 -16.77 -19.48
N GLN A 154 -6.86 -17.76 -19.11
CA GLN A 154 -7.24 -19.18 -19.20
C GLN A 154 -7.37 -19.86 -17.82
N GLY A 155 -7.02 -19.19 -16.71
CA GLY A 155 -6.98 -19.79 -15.38
C GLY A 155 -5.82 -20.77 -15.19
N LYS A 156 -4.81 -20.75 -16.06
CA LYS A 156 -3.67 -21.66 -16.00
C LYS A 156 -2.77 -21.27 -14.81
N ILE A 157 -2.81 -22.10 -13.77
CA ILE A 157 -2.01 -21.87 -12.55
C ILE A 157 -0.52 -21.89 -12.90
N PRO A 158 0.27 -20.88 -12.45
CA PRO A 158 1.70 -20.81 -12.74
C PRO A 158 2.48 -21.98 -12.13
N LEU A 159 3.21 -22.71 -12.95
CA LEU A 159 4.10 -23.80 -12.55
C LEU A 159 5.54 -23.47 -12.88
N CYS A 160 6.47 -23.94 -12.04
CA CYS A 160 7.89 -23.79 -12.24
C CYS A 160 8.38 -24.58 -13.47
N PRO A 161 9.05 -23.95 -14.44
CA PRO A 161 9.55 -24.66 -15.62
C PRO A 161 10.59 -25.74 -15.30
N GLU A 162 11.27 -25.65 -14.15
CA GLU A 162 12.36 -26.58 -13.78
C GLU A 162 11.89 -27.78 -12.97
N CYS A 163 10.93 -27.60 -12.03
CA CYS A 163 10.54 -28.67 -11.13
C CYS A 163 9.03 -28.94 -11.09
N ASN A 164 8.27 -28.23 -11.91
CA ASN A 164 6.82 -28.37 -12.07
C ASN A 164 6.00 -28.17 -10.77
N LYS A 165 6.59 -27.48 -9.76
CA LYS A 165 5.87 -27.08 -8.54
C LYS A 165 5.21 -25.71 -8.73
N PHE A 166 4.21 -25.40 -7.93
CA PHE A 166 3.51 -24.12 -7.97
C PHE A 166 4.46 -22.94 -7.77
N LEU A 167 4.24 -21.89 -8.54
CA LEU A 167 4.89 -20.59 -8.36
C LEU A 167 4.01 -19.73 -7.46
N LYS A 168 4.47 -19.46 -6.24
CA LYS A 168 3.79 -18.59 -5.31
C LYS A 168 4.11 -17.12 -5.66
N PRO A 169 3.10 -16.24 -5.81
CA PRO A 169 3.35 -14.81 -5.83
C PRO A 169 4.10 -14.35 -4.57
N ASP A 170 5.04 -13.42 -4.72
CA ASP A 170 5.84 -12.91 -3.61
C ASP A 170 5.05 -11.93 -2.72
N VAL A 171 3.75 -12.14 -2.61
CA VAL A 171 2.88 -11.45 -1.65
C VAL A 171 2.89 -12.15 -0.31
N ILE A 172 2.78 -11.38 0.76
CA ILE A 172 2.71 -11.92 2.11
C ILE A 172 1.27 -12.33 2.42
N LEU A 173 1.09 -13.61 2.62
CA LEU A 173 -0.16 -14.23 3.02
C LEU A 173 -0.32 -14.19 4.55
N PHE A 174 -1.54 -14.35 5.03
CA PHE A 174 -1.73 -14.64 6.45
C PHE A 174 -0.87 -15.84 6.85
N GLU A 175 -0.38 -15.88 8.09
CA GLU A 175 0.57 -16.86 8.62
C GLU A 175 2.03 -16.68 8.12
N GLU A 176 2.31 -15.75 7.21
CA GLU A 176 3.70 -15.46 6.80
C GLU A 176 4.30 -14.28 7.56
N GLN A 177 5.60 -14.32 7.70
CA GLN A 177 6.37 -13.19 8.22
C GLN A 177 6.57 -12.14 7.13
N LEU A 178 6.62 -10.87 7.53
CA LEU A 178 6.97 -9.78 6.62
C LEU A 178 8.39 -9.97 6.05
N PRO A 179 8.69 -9.47 4.84
CA PRO A 179 10.01 -9.55 4.25
C PRO A 179 11.02 -8.84 5.15
N VAL A 180 11.90 -9.58 5.80
CA VAL A 180 12.75 -9.11 6.91
C VAL A 180 13.53 -7.85 6.54
N ARG A 181 14.19 -7.82 5.37
CA ARG A 181 14.97 -6.65 4.93
C ARG A 181 14.10 -5.42 4.72
N THR A 182 12.95 -5.58 4.05
CA THR A 182 12.00 -4.49 3.79
C THR A 182 11.42 -3.97 5.10
N TRP A 183 11.04 -4.86 6.01
CA TRP A 183 10.50 -4.52 7.32
C TRP A 183 11.50 -3.75 8.20
N LEU A 184 12.77 -4.18 8.22
CA LEU A 184 13.82 -3.47 8.95
C LEU A 184 14.03 -2.05 8.39
N ARG A 185 14.09 -1.91 7.06
CA ARG A 185 14.18 -0.59 6.40
C ARG A 185 12.96 0.30 6.68
N ALA A 186 11.75 -0.28 6.71
CA ALA A 186 10.53 0.45 7.05
C ALA A 186 10.57 0.97 8.49
N LYS A 187 10.99 0.13 9.44
CA LYS A 187 11.19 0.55 10.84
C LYS A 187 12.25 1.64 10.99
N ASP A 188 13.37 1.53 10.29
CA ASP A 188 14.44 2.52 10.31
C ASP A 188 13.96 3.86 9.72
N ALA A 189 13.26 3.84 8.58
CA ALA A 189 12.68 5.03 7.99
C ALA A 189 11.74 5.75 8.97
N VAL A 190 10.86 4.99 9.66
CA VAL A 190 9.93 5.54 10.65
C VAL A 190 10.64 6.03 11.91
N ASN A 191 11.69 5.34 12.37
CA ASN A 191 12.47 5.78 13.54
C ASN A 191 13.18 7.12 13.34
N THR A 192 13.48 7.44 12.10
CA THR A 192 14.30 8.61 11.74
C THR A 192 13.50 9.71 11.04
N CYS A 193 12.19 9.52 10.80
CA CYS A 193 11.35 10.57 10.23
C CYS A 193 10.99 11.61 11.30
N ASP A 194 10.71 12.82 10.85
CA ASP A 194 10.12 13.90 11.66
C ASP A 194 8.64 14.13 11.31
N LEU A 195 8.17 13.52 10.21
CA LEU A 195 6.77 13.52 9.80
C LEU A 195 6.39 12.19 9.15
N LEU A 196 5.33 11.57 9.65
CA LEU A 196 4.69 10.39 9.02
C LEU A 196 3.35 10.81 8.41
N LEU A 197 3.22 10.62 7.10
CA LEU A 197 1.95 10.79 6.37
C LEU A 197 1.27 9.42 6.20
N VAL A 198 0.16 9.21 6.87
CA VAL A 198 -0.69 8.00 6.71
C VAL A 198 -1.78 8.29 5.70
N ALA A 199 -1.88 7.49 4.64
CA ALA A 199 -2.81 7.70 3.54
C ALA A 199 -3.56 6.42 3.15
N GLY A 200 -4.89 6.43 3.27
CA GLY A 200 -5.76 5.34 2.84
C GLY A 200 -5.49 4.01 3.55
N SER A 201 -5.22 4.06 4.85
CA SER A 201 -4.99 2.87 5.67
C SER A 201 -5.89 2.87 6.91
N SER A 202 -6.58 1.76 7.15
CA SER A 202 -7.36 1.55 8.37
C SER A 202 -6.49 1.27 9.62
N LEU A 203 -5.19 1.05 9.44
CA LEU A 203 -4.23 0.75 10.52
C LEU A 203 -4.65 -0.42 11.44
N ILE A 204 -5.16 -1.51 10.85
CA ILE A 204 -5.62 -2.69 11.60
C ILE A 204 -4.58 -3.83 11.55
N VAL A 205 -3.86 -3.98 10.42
CA VAL A 205 -2.99 -5.14 10.20
C VAL A 205 -1.64 -4.94 10.88
N MET A 206 -1.41 -5.74 11.92
CA MET A 206 -0.10 -5.79 12.60
C MET A 206 0.92 -6.59 11.78
N PRO A 207 2.23 -6.27 11.88
CA PRO A 207 2.82 -5.24 12.73
C PRO A 207 2.86 -3.84 12.11
N VAL A 208 2.45 -3.67 10.85
CA VAL A 208 2.51 -2.40 10.10
C VAL A 208 1.67 -1.31 10.76
N ALA A 209 0.51 -1.68 11.30
CA ALA A 209 -0.36 -0.78 12.05
C ALA A 209 0.32 -0.13 13.28
N GLY A 210 1.39 -0.68 13.80
CA GLY A 210 2.16 -0.10 14.91
C GLY A 210 3.15 1.00 14.50
N LEU A 211 3.40 1.21 13.21
CA LEU A 211 4.36 2.21 12.72
C LEU A 211 4.02 3.65 13.11
N PRO A 212 2.75 4.11 13.10
CA PRO A 212 2.42 5.47 13.53
C PRO A 212 2.70 5.73 15.02
N ILE A 213 2.44 4.76 15.90
CA ILE A 213 2.82 4.88 17.33
C ILE A 213 4.33 5.03 17.44
N ARG A 214 5.08 4.18 16.72
CA ARG A 214 6.54 4.22 16.72
C ARG A 214 7.08 5.56 16.22
N ALA A 215 6.47 6.17 15.21
CA ALA A 215 6.83 7.51 14.75
C ALA A 215 6.66 8.54 15.86
N LEU A 216 5.50 8.55 16.52
CA LEU A 216 5.21 9.45 17.65
C LEU A 216 6.18 9.28 18.82
N GLU A 217 6.52 8.04 19.17
CA GLU A 217 7.48 7.73 20.25
C GLU A 217 8.89 8.25 19.93
N ASN A 218 9.25 8.36 18.65
CA ASN A 218 10.49 8.96 18.20
C ASN A 218 10.38 10.48 17.91
N GLY A 219 9.29 11.12 18.31
CA GLY A 219 9.12 12.56 18.21
C GLY A 219 8.61 13.08 16.86
N ALA A 220 8.24 12.19 15.93
CA ALA A 220 7.65 12.60 14.67
C ALA A 220 6.21 13.09 14.84
N GLN A 221 5.79 14.01 13.98
CA GLN A 221 4.38 14.35 13.83
C GLN A 221 3.68 13.38 12.89
N VAL A 222 2.37 13.17 13.08
CA VAL A 222 1.56 12.30 12.20
C VAL A 222 0.47 13.11 11.52
N ILE A 223 0.32 12.90 10.21
CA ILE A 223 -0.82 13.37 9.41
C ILE A 223 -1.57 12.12 8.97
N VAL A 224 -2.90 12.09 9.16
CA VAL A 224 -3.77 11.02 8.69
C VAL A 224 -4.72 11.55 7.63
N ILE A 225 -4.78 10.88 6.49
CA ILE A 225 -5.77 11.12 5.43
C ILE A 225 -6.45 9.78 5.16
N ASN A 226 -7.69 9.65 5.61
CA ASN A 226 -8.44 8.40 5.46
C ASN A 226 -9.94 8.68 5.40
N LYS A 227 -10.73 7.79 4.80
CA LYS A 227 -12.20 7.92 4.75
C LYS A 227 -12.87 7.61 6.08
N THR A 228 -12.28 6.74 6.88
CA THR A 228 -12.80 6.30 8.17
C THR A 228 -11.84 6.64 9.29
N PRO A 229 -12.30 6.84 10.53
CA PRO A 229 -11.43 7.06 11.68
C PRO A 229 -10.43 5.93 11.88
N THR A 230 -9.28 6.28 12.48
CA THR A 230 -8.24 5.34 12.88
C THR A 230 -7.90 5.51 14.36
N TYR A 231 -7.28 4.50 14.95
CA TYR A 231 -6.89 4.55 16.38
C TYR A 231 -5.87 5.65 16.72
N ILE A 232 -5.19 6.22 15.71
CA ILE A 232 -4.12 7.21 15.93
C ILE A 232 -4.60 8.65 15.78
N ASP A 233 -5.84 8.87 15.36
CA ASP A 233 -6.37 10.19 15.01
C ASP A 233 -6.22 11.21 16.14
N GLU A 234 -6.56 10.83 17.39
CA GLU A 234 -6.47 11.71 18.57
C GLU A 234 -5.04 12.19 18.86
N ARG A 235 -4.03 11.45 18.43
CA ARG A 235 -2.60 11.77 18.62
C ARG A 235 -1.98 12.42 17.39
N SER A 236 -2.73 12.54 16.30
CA SER A 236 -2.25 13.06 15.03
C SER A 236 -2.28 14.59 15.01
N ALA A 237 -1.25 15.20 14.43
CA ALA A 237 -1.16 16.65 14.28
C ALA A 237 -2.24 17.20 13.31
N VAL A 238 -2.61 16.40 12.32
CA VAL A 238 -3.66 16.69 11.33
C VAL A 238 -4.39 15.40 10.99
N VAL A 239 -5.72 15.46 10.99
CA VAL A 239 -6.59 14.41 10.46
C VAL A 239 -7.49 15.02 9.39
N ILE A 240 -7.53 14.42 8.21
CA ILE A 240 -8.42 14.84 7.12
C ILE A 240 -9.24 13.63 6.69
N CYS A 241 -10.55 13.69 6.96
CA CYS A 241 -11.48 12.66 6.52
C CYS A 241 -11.85 12.88 5.05
N GLY A 242 -11.47 11.95 4.17
CA GLY A 242 -11.82 12.06 2.76
C GLY A 242 -11.02 11.17 1.81
N ASN A 243 -11.21 11.43 0.52
CA ASN A 243 -10.57 10.68 -0.56
C ASN A 243 -9.11 11.10 -0.73
N VAL A 244 -8.18 10.17 -0.55
CA VAL A 244 -6.75 10.42 -0.70
C VAL A 244 -6.38 10.88 -2.12
N ALA A 245 -7.09 10.40 -3.15
CA ALA A 245 -6.84 10.78 -4.54
C ALA A 245 -7.23 12.23 -4.87
N GLU A 246 -7.94 12.90 -3.97
CA GLU A 246 -8.29 14.33 -4.08
C GLU A 246 -7.44 15.17 -3.12
N ILE A 247 -7.25 14.70 -1.90
CA ILE A 247 -6.61 15.47 -0.82
C ILE A 247 -5.09 15.53 -0.99
N ILE A 248 -4.44 14.40 -1.33
CA ILE A 248 -2.97 14.38 -1.46
C ILE A 248 -2.49 15.27 -2.61
N PRO A 249 -3.12 15.28 -3.81
CA PRO A 249 -2.76 16.24 -4.85
C PRO A 249 -2.91 17.70 -4.41
N ALA A 250 -3.97 18.04 -3.66
CA ALA A 250 -4.17 19.38 -3.15
C ALA A 250 -3.10 19.81 -2.14
N ILE A 251 -2.68 18.88 -1.26
CA ILE A 251 -1.56 19.12 -0.34
C ILE A 251 -0.25 19.28 -1.14
N ALA A 252 -0.02 18.43 -2.14
CA ALA A 252 1.19 18.48 -2.97
C ALA A 252 1.30 19.82 -3.71
N ALA A 253 0.21 20.32 -4.30
CA ALA A 253 0.17 21.63 -4.92
C ALA A 253 0.55 22.74 -3.92
N GLU A 254 -0.07 22.77 -2.75
CA GLU A 254 0.27 23.73 -1.68
C GLU A 254 1.74 23.64 -1.21
N VAL A 255 2.35 22.45 -1.28
CA VAL A 255 3.75 22.24 -0.88
C VAL A 255 4.71 22.69 -1.97
N LEU A 256 4.40 22.43 -3.24
CA LEU A 256 5.29 22.62 -4.37
C LEU A 256 5.20 24.04 -4.97
N ASP A 257 4.05 24.73 -4.82
CA ASP A 257 3.81 26.08 -5.34
C ASP A 257 4.31 27.19 -4.39
N ALA A 258 4.92 26.84 -3.27
CA ALA A 258 5.44 27.76 -2.24
C ALA A 258 6.97 27.88 -2.34
#